data_25938afcbac349c8f1e4b31a92ca6afd
#
_entry.id   25938afcbac349c8f1e4b31a92ca6afd
#
_cell.length_a   1.000
_cell.length_b   1.000
_cell.length_c   1.000
_cell.angle_alpha   90.00
_cell.angle_beta   90.00
_cell.angle_gamma   90.00
#
_symmetry.space_group_name_H-M   'P 1'
#
loop_
_entity.id
_entity.type
_entity.pdbx_description
1 polymer ?
#
loop_
_entity_poly.entity_id
_entity_poly.type
_entity_poly.pdbx_seq_one_letter_code
_entity_poly.pdbx_strand_id
1 'polypeptide(L)'
;MPDTIYDKIWKDHLVDQQDDGTALLFVDRHLVHEVTSPQAFEGLRNSKRKVRHPNLTLAVADHNVPTTDRSKGISDQESKIQVETLEANCKEFGVQLFGMDDKRQGIVHVTGPEQGF
;
A
#
# COMPACT_ATOMS: atom_id res chain seq x y z
N MET A 1 12.81 22.92 23.13
CA MET A 1 12.05 23.47 22.00
C MET A 1 10.81 22.60 21.79
N PRO A 2 9.72 23.19 21.37
CA PRO A 2 8.55 22.37 21.04
C PRO A 2 8.85 21.45 19.84
N ASP A 3 8.35 20.21 19.91
CA ASP A 3 8.53 19.23 18.84
C ASP A 3 7.73 19.61 17.60
N THR A 4 8.33 19.40 16.44
CA THR A 4 7.61 19.43 15.17
C THR A 4 6.69 18.21 15.05
N ILE A 5 5.78 18.20 14.07
CA ILE A 5 4.96 17.01 13.81
C ILE A 5 5.82 15.80 13.44
N TYR A 6 6.93 16.04 12.72
CA TYR A 6 7.90 14.99 12.41
C TYR A 6 8.51 14.38 13.68
N ASP A 7 8.98 15.23 14.61
CA ASP A 7 9.58 14.76 15.86
C ASP A 7 8.60 13.93 16.69
N LYS A 8 7.33 14.33 16.72
CA LYS A 8 6.28 13.60 17.44
C LYS A 8 6.05 12.23 16.83
N ILE A 9 5.86 12.16 15.51
CA ILE A 9 5.66 10.88 14.79
C ILE A 9 6.90 9.99 14.94
N TRP A 10 8.09 10.56 14.80
CA TRP A 10 9.33 9.82 14.97
C TRP A 10 9.45 9.18 16.35
N LYS A 11 9.24 9.97 17.41
CA LYS A 11 9.33 9.49 18.80
C LYS A 11 8.31 8.40 19.10
N ASP A 12 7.10 8.53 18.59
CA ASP A 12 6.02 7.56 18.82
C ASP A 12 6.27 6.22 18.10
N HIS A 13 7.09 6.21 17.05
CA HIS A 13 7.38 5.02 16.26
C HIS A 13 8.79 4.46 16.46
N LEU A 14 9.65 5.17 17.17
CA LEU A 14 11.03 4.73 17.41
C LEU A 14 11.03 3.56 18.40
N VAL A 15 11.52 2.40 17.94
CA VAL A 15 11.69 1.20 18.76
C VAL A 15 13.09 1.14 19.36
N ASP A 16 14.11 1.41 18.54
CA ASP A 16 15.51 1.38 18.93
C ASP A 16 16.34 2.30 18.03
N GLN A 17 17.40 2.84 18.58
CA GLN A 17 18.35 3.65 17.83
C GLN A 17 19.77 3.28 18.20
N GLN A 18 20.60 2.97 17.20
CA GLN A 18 21.99 2.60 17.36
C GLN A 18 22.89 3.85 17.45
N ASP A 19 24.11 3.68 17.94
CA ASP A 19 25.10 4.75 18.12
C ASP A 19 25.48 5.45 16.79
N ASP A 20 25.38 4.74 15.66
CA ASP A 20 25.64 5.28 14.33
C ASP A 20 24.46 6.09 13.74
N GLY A 21 23.37 6.21 14.49
CA GLY A 21 22.17 6.90 14.08
C GLY A 21 21.14 6.04 13.34
N THR A 22 21.45 4.78 13.05
CA THR A 22 20.49 3.84 12.47
C THR A 22 19.31 3.62 13.42
N ALA A 23 18.09 3.71 12.92
CA ALA A 23 16.88 3.59 13.73
C ALA A 23 15.99 2.44 13.27
N LEU A 24 15.43 1.72 14.23
CA LEU A 24 14.36 0.75 14.02
C LEU A 24 13.03 1.41 14.32
N LEU A 25 12.18 1.52 13.32
CA LEU A 25 10.85 2.13 13.44
C LEU A 25 9.75 1.06 13.39
N PHE A 26 8.74 1.23 14.21
CA PHE A 26 7.50 0.48 14.10
C PHE A 26 6.62 1.08 12.99
N VAL A 27 6.20 0.24 12.02
CA VAL A 27 5.30 0.64 10.94
C VAL A 27 3.90 0.14 11.27
N ASP A 28 2.95 1.06 11.48
CA ASP A 28 1.58 0.74 11.87
C ASP A 28 0.57 0.79 10.72
N ARG A 29 0.88 1.53 9.65
CA ARG A 29 0.05 1.63 8.44
C ARG A 29 0.87 1.27 7.21
N HIS A 30 0.24 0.60 6.24
CA HIS A 30 0.90 0.22 5.00
C HIS A 30 0.01 0.56 3.80
N LEU A 31 0.50 1.41 2.93
CA LEU A 31 -0.12 1.73 1.64
C LEU A 31 0.54 0.91 0.54
N VAL A 32 -0.26 0.25 -0.27
CA VAL A 32 0.19 -0.72 -1.29
C VAL A 32 -0.41 -0.35 -2.65
N HIS A 33 0.37 -0.50 -3.70
CA HIS A 33 -0.09 -0.35 -5.08
C HIS A 33 0.39 -1.50 -5.97
N GLU A 34 -0.05 -1.53 -7.24
CA GLU A 34 0.12 -2.66 -8.13
C GLU A 34 1.55 -2.88 -8.66
N VAL A 35 2.38 -1.85 -8.69
CA VAL A 35 3.68 -1.93 -9.38
C VAL A 35 4.70 -2.77 -8.61
N THR A 36 4.86 -2.55 -7.31
CA THR A 36 5.90 -3.20 -6.49
C THR A 36 5.38 -4.30 -5.57
N SER A 37 4.07 -4.35 -5.32
CA SER A 37 3.48 -5.31 -4.40
C SER A 37 3.49 -6.78 -4.86
N PRO A 38 3.50 -7.14 -6.15
CA PRO A 38 3.50 -8.55 -6.55
C PRO A 38 4.61 -9.37 -5.91
N GLN A 39 5.82 -8.83 -5.87
CA GLN A 39 6.99 -9.50 -5.28
C GLN A 39 6.84 -9.66 -3.77
N ALA A 40 6.28 -8.67 -3.08
CA ALA A 40 6.04 -8.74 -1.64
C ALA A 40 5.01 -9.81 -1.28
N PHE A 41 3.91 -9.89 -2.00
CA PHE A 41 2.89 -10.93 -1.83
C PHE A 41 3.43 -12.32 -2.16
N GLU A 42 4.23 -12.45 -3.22
CA GLU A 42 4.90 -13.70 -3.56
C GLU A 42 5.84 -14.16 -2.44
N GLY A 43 6.62 -13.24 -1.87
CA GLY A 43 7.48 -13.52 -0.72
C GLY A 43 6.71 -14.03 0.49
N LEU A 44 5.56 -13.45 0.80
CA LEU A 44 4.66 -13.93 1.86
C LEU A 44 4.15 -15.34 1.55
N ARG A 45 3.70 -15.59 0.33
CA ARG A 45 3.17 -16.90 -0.11
C ARG A 45 4.24 -17.98 -0.02
N ASN A 46 5.44 -17.71 -0.52
CA ASN A 46 6.56 -18.65 -0.50
C ASN A 46 7.04 -18.96 0.92
N SER A 47 6.99 -17.97 1.81
CA SER A 47 7.32 -18.13 3.23
C SER A 47 6.18 -18.71 4.07
N LYS A 48 5.01 -18.99 3.47
CA LYS A 48 3.78 -19.42 4.15
C LYS A 48 3.34 -18.46 5.25
N ARG A 49 3.56 -17.16 5.03
CA ARG A 49 3.17 -16.07 5.95
C ARG A 49 1.92 -15.36 5.44
N LYS A 50 1.19 -14.81 6.39
CA LYS A 50 0.04 -13.93 6.12
C LYS A 50 0.45 -12.47 6.24
N VAL A 51 -0.36 -11.57 5.72
CA VAL A 51 -0.26 -10.15 6.08
C VAL A 51 -0.56 -10.02 7.57
N ARG A 52 0.35 -9.40 8.31
CA ARG A 52 0.25 -9.33 9.78
C ARG A 52 -0.97 -8.55 10.25
N HIS A 53 -1.22 -7.39 9.64
CA HIS A 53 -2.33 -6.51 9.96
C HIS A 53 -3.07 -6.08 8.69
N PRO A 54 -3.90 -6.96 8.10
CA PRO A 54 -4.62 -6.63 6.87
C PRO A 54 -5.58 -5.44 7.04
N ASN A 55 -6.12 -5.23 8.24
CA ASN A 55 -6.95 -4.08 8.58
C ASN A 55 -6.18 -2.75 8.68
N LEU A 56 -4.86 -2.79 8.76
CA LEU A 56 -3.96 -1.64 8.76
C LEU A 56 -3.16 -1.53 7.45
N THR A 57 -3.60 -2.24 6.43
CA THR A 57 -3.01 -2.24 5.08
C THR A 57 -4.10 -1.85 4.09
N LEU A 58 -3.82 -0.85 3.27
CA LEU A 58 -4.73 -0.37 2.23
C LEU A 58 -4.03 -0.46 0.87
N ALA A 59 -4.66 -1.13 -0.08
CA ALA A 59 -4.19 -1.19 -1.45
C ALA A 59 -5.02 -0.26 -2.35
N VAL A 60 -4.36 0.38 -3.29
CA VAL A 60 -4.98 1.24 -4.30
C VAL A 60 -4.38 0.90 -5.66
N ALA A 61 -5.20 0.65 -6.66
CA ALA A 61 -4.76 0.60 -8.05
C ALA A 61 -4.50 2.05 -8.50
N ASP A 62 -3.25 2.40 -8.72
CA ASP A 62 -2.80 3.79 -8.83
C ASP A 62 -2.10 4.10 -10.15
N HIS A 63 -1.03 3.36 -10.48
CA HIS A 63 -0.14 3.70 -11.59
C HIS A 63 -0.66 3.25 -12.97
N ASN A 64 -1.34 2.12 -13.03
CA ASN A 64 -1.69 1.45 -14.28
C ASN A 64 -3.19 1.53 -14.62
N VAL A 65 -3.87 2.48 -14.06
CA VAL A 65 -5.29 2.72 -14.34
C VAL A 65 -5.46 3.83 -15.37
N PRO A 66 -6.40 3.70 -16.33
CA PRO A 66 -6.64 4.75 -17.31
C PRO A 66 -7.20 6.02 -16.65
N THR A 67 -6.75 7.16 -17.16
CA THR A 67 -7.28 8.48 -16.79
C THR A 67 -8.40 8.94 -17.75
N THR A 68 -8.72 8.12 -18.73
CA THR A 68 -9.76 8.32 -19.72
C THR A 68 -10.98 7.46 -19.41
N ASP A 69 -11.76 7.12 -20.41
CA ASP A 69 -12.95 6.27 -20.26
C ASP A 69 -12.58 4.86 -19.75
N ARG A 70 -12.93 4.57 -18.51
CA ARG A 70 -12.63 3.29 -17.83
C ARG A 70 -13.55 2.15 -18.27
N SER A 71 -14.65 2.45 -18.93
CA SER A 71 -15.58 1.43 -19.42
C SER A 71 -14.94 0.49 -20.46
N LYS A 72 -13.87 0.95 -21.11
CA LYS A 72 -13.07 0.17 -22.07
C LYS A 72 -11.99 -0.70 -21.41
N GLY A 73 -11.86 -0.64 -20.10
CA GLY A 73 -10.82 -1.37 -19.38
C GLY A 73 -9.42 -0.83 -19.62
N ILE A 74 -8.42 -1.66 -19.33
CA ILE A 74 -7.00 -1.33 -19.48
C ILE A 74 -6.51 -1.95 -20.79
N SER A 75 -6.06 -1.12 -21.74
CA SER A 75 -5.62 -1.56 -23.07
C SER A 75 -4.20 -2.13 -23.07
N ASP A 76 -3.31 -1.58 -22.23
CA ASP A 76 -1.95 -2.09 -22.09
C ASP A 76 -1.94 -3.40 -21.30
N GLN A 77 -1.36 -4.44 -21.90
CA GLN A 77 -1.41 -5.80 -21.34
C GLN A 77 -0.63 -5.92 -20.03
N GLU A 78 0.53 -5.28 -19.92
CA GLU A 78 1.35 -5.34 -18.70
C GLU A 78 0.64 -4.61 -17.55
N SER A 79 0.12 -3.42 -17.82
CA SER A 79 -0.68 -2.65 -16.84
C SER A 79 -1.89 -3.43 -16.36
N LYS A 80 -2.59 -4.10 -17.27
CA LYS A 80 -3.73 -4.93 -16.93
C LYS A 80 -3.35 -6.08 -16.00
N ILE A 81 -2.28 -6.81 -16.32
CA ILE A 81 -1.79 -7.92 -15.49
C ILE A 81 -1.41 -7.43 -14.10
N GLN A 82 -0.76 -6.28 -13.97
CA GLN A 82 -0.39 -5.72 -12.66
C GLN A 82 -1.61 -5.39 -11.82
N VAL A 83 -2.61 -4.76 -12.37
CA VAL A 83 -3.85 -4.43 -11.66
C VAL A 83 -4.62 -5.70 -11.25
N GLU A 84 -4.79 -6.65 -12.17
CA GLU A 84 -5.45 -7.93 -11.88
C GLU A 84 -4.69 -8.75 -10.82
N THR A 85 -3.35 -8.70 -10.84
CA THR A 85 -2.51 -9.34 -9.82
C THR A 85 -2.70 -8.71 -8.45
N LEU A 86 -2.78 -7.38 -8.38
CA LEU A 86 -3.09 -6.69 -7.12
C LEU A 86 -4.46 -7.12 -6.57
N GLU A 87 -5.47 -7.17 -7.41
CA GLU A 87 -6.82 -7.60 -7.03
C GLU A 87 -6.82 -9.03 -6.47
N ALA A 88 -6.15 -9.95 -7.16
CA ALA A 88 -6.04 -11.34 -6.73
C ALA A 88 -5.29 -11.46 -5.40
N ASN A 89 -4.17 -10.76 -5.23
CA ASN A 89 -3.38 -10.75 -4.02
C ASN A 89 -4.16 -10.15 -2.83
N CYS A 90 -4.85 -9.05 -3.02
CA CYS A 90 -5.67 -8.44 -1.97
C CYS A 90 -6.80 -9.37 -1.52
N LYS A 91 -7.42 -10.06 -2.45
CA LYS A 91 -8.45 -11.07 -2.14
C LYS A 91 -7.89 -12.25 -1.36
N GLU A 92 -6.72 -12.77 -1.76
CA GLU A 92 -6.05 -13.89 -1.10
C GLU A 92 -5.64 -13.54 0.34
N PHE A 93 -5.04 -12.37 0.52
CA PHE A 93 -4.47 -11.94 1.80
C PHE A 93 -5.42 -11.12 2.69
N GLY A 94 -6.64 -10.86 2.23
CA GLY A 94 -7.65 -10.14 3.01
C GLY A 94 -7.36 -8.65 3.16
N VAL A 95 -6.67 -8.03 2.21
CA VAL A 95 -6.32 -6.61 2.21
C VAL A 95 -7.42 -5.82 1.51
N GLN A 96 -7.84 -4.71 2.11
CA GLN A 96 -8.79 -3.77 1.49
C GLN A 96 -8.18 -3.14 0.24
N LEU A 97 -8.94 -3.12 -0.84
CA LEU A 97 -8.53 -2.56 -2.13
C LEU A 97 -9.51 -1.50 -2.60
N PHE A 98 -8.98 -0.34 -2.98
CA PHE A 98 -9.69 0.62 -3.83
C PHE A 98 -9.28 0.36 -5.28
N GLY A 99 -10.04 -0.48 -5.95
CA GLY A 99 -9.80 -0.86 -7.34
C GLY A 99 -10.15 0.25 -8.33
N MET A 100 -9.96 -0.03 -9.61
CA MET A 100 -10.13 0.95 -10.71
C MET A 100 -11.53 1.60 -10.71
N ASP A 101 -12.57 0.85 -10.36
CA ASP A 101 -13.96 1.31 -10.39
C ASP A 101 -14.46 1.81 -9.03
N ASP A 102 -13.64 1.77 -7.99
CA ASP A 102 -13.99 2.31 -6.67
C ASP A 102 -13.97 3.85 -6.71
N LYS A 103 -14.99 4.47 -6.17
CA LYS A 103 -15.09 5.96 -6.11
C LYS A 103 -13.98 6.61 -5.29
N ARG A 104 -13.33 5.85 -4.40
CA ARG A 104 -12.23 6.29 -3.55
C ARG A 104 -10.86 6.08 -4.20
N GLN A 105 -10.82 5.44 -5.37
CA GLN A 105 -9.58 5.22 -6.09
C GLN A 105 -8.95 6.54 -6.53
N GLY A 106 -7.65 6.64 -6.42
CA GLY A 106 -6.87 7.80 -6.80
C GLY A 106 -5.40 7.55 -6.55
N ILE A 107 -4.61 8.60 -6.41
CA ILE A 107 -3.21 8.51 -6.04
C ILE A 107 -3.11 7.95 -4.61
N VAL A 108 -2.40 6.84 -4.43
CA VAL A 108 -2.35 6.11 -3.15
C VAL A 108 -1.96 6.99 -1.96
N HIS A 109 -0.99 7.88 -2.14
CA HIS A 109 -0.52 8.78 -1.08
C HIS A 109 -1.51 9.89 -0.70
N VAL A 110 -2.47 10.17 -1.56
CA VAL A 110 -3.56 11.14 -1.31
C VAL A 110 -4.79 10.41 -0.78
N THR A 111 -5.19 9.36 -1.44
CA THR A 111 -6.39 8.58 -1.10
C THR A 111 -6.33 7.97 0.30
N GLY A 112 -5.18 7.44 0.70
CA GLY A 112 -4.99 6.88 2.03
C GLY A 112 -5.31 7.89 3.14
N PRO A 113 -4.62 9.04 3.21
CA PRO A 113 -4.91 10.08 4.20
C PRO A 113 -6.33 10.65 4.11
N GLU A 114 -6.87 10.86 2.93
CA GLU A 114 -8.26 11.35 2.75
C GLU A 114 -9.31 10.40 3.32
N GLN A 115 -9.05 9.10 3.31
CA GLN A 115 -9.93 8.10 3.90
C GLN A 115 -9.63 7.83 5.38
N GLY A 116 -8.76 8.62 6.01
CA GLY A 116 -8.41 8.50 7.42
C GLY A 116 -7.50 7.30 7.74
N PHE A 117 -6.75 6.88 6.75
CA PHE A 117 -5.86 5.71 6.87
C PHE A 117 -4.45 6.07 7.31
#